data_306312e89a878502c5c0d5f26559af42
#
_entry.id   306312e89a878502c5c0d5f26559af42
#
_cell.length_a   1.000
_cell.length_b   1.000
_cell.length_c   1.000
_cell.angle_alpha   90.00
_cell.angle_beta   90.00
_cell.angle_gamma   90.00
#
_symmetry.space_group_name_H-M   'P 1'
#
loop_
_entity.id
_entity.type
_entity.pdbx_description
1 polymer ?
#
loop_
_entity_poly.entity_id
_entity_poly.type
_entity_poly.pdbx_seq_one_letter_code
_entity_poly.pdbx_strand_id
1 'polypeptide(L)'
;ENAMTHYMASFGTPSLQCAMNQLSNHDHSRFLTRTNHKVGRAVNLGTQAASEGINRGVMKEAVIVQMTWPGAPTLYYGDEAGLCGFTDPDNRRTYPWGKEDKMLIRFHRDMIRIHRENPAFCTGSVKFLHGDRNILCYTRFNREQQFIIVINNDGYTRNVEVGVCGAGVPKACKLTQIMYSTEENYSMAPVTYQVEGSYLSLTLPKYSAVILRHLTGED
;
A
#
# COMPACT_ATOMS: atom_id res chain seq x y z
N GLU A 1 -14.05 -1.71 0.72
CA GLU A 1 -14.52 -0.35 1.01
C GLU A 1 -15.40 -0.34 2.26
N ASN A 2 -16.56 -0.96 2.25
CA ASN A 2 -17.55 -0.88 3.33
C ASN A 2 -17.00 -1.23 4.72
N ALA A 3 -16.21 -2.30 4.85
CA ALA A 3 -15.63 -2.69 6.13
C ALA A 3 -14.65 -1.61 6.65
N MET A 4 -13.77 -1.09 5.81
CA MET A 4 -12.80 -0.06 6.20
C MET A 4 -13.53 1.24 6.60
N THR A 5 -14.52 1.66 5.82
CA THR A 5 -15.33 2.85 6.12
C THR A 5 -16.10 2.68 7.44
N HIS A 6 -16.69 1.52 7.68
CA HIS A 6 -17.43 1.21 8.89
C HIS A 6 -16.54 1.32 10.14
N TYR A 7 -15.36 0.70 10.10
CA TYR A 7 -14.43 0.78 11.24
C TYR A 7 -13.90 2.19 11.47
N MET A 8 -13.57 2.93 10.40
CA MET A 8 -13.11 4.31 10.51
C MET A 8 -14.18 5.23 11.10
N ALA A 9 -15.45 5.04 10.75
CA ALA A 9 -16.55 5.87 11.22
C ALA A 9 -16.82 5.73 12.73
N SER A 10 -16.33 4.67 13.37
CA SER A 10 -16.46 4.46 14.82
C SER A 10 -15.39 5.18 15.65
N PHE A 11 -14.36 5.77 15.01
CA PHE A 11 -13.29 6.48 15.70
C PHE A 11 -13.35 7.99 15.44
N GLY A 12 -13.09 8.78 16.48
CA GLY A 12 -12.82 10.20 16.30
C GLY A 12 -11.53 10.41 15.49
N THR A 13 -11.46 11.47 14.68
CA THR A 13 -10.32 11.74 13.81
C THR A 13 -8.95 11.67 14.51
N PRO A 14 -8.75 12.27 15.72
CA PRO A 14 -7.45 12.16 16.39
C PRO A 14 -7.08 10.72 16.75
N SER A 15 -8.06 9.91 17.18
CA SER A 15 -7.81 8.49 17.49
C SER A 15 -7.47 7.68 16.24
N LEU A 16 -8.14 7.97 15.12
CA LEU A 16 -7.87 7.33 13.85
C LEU A 16 -6.45 7.67 13.37
N GLN A 17 -5.99 8.92 13.51
CA GLN A 17 -4.66 9.36 13.12
C GLN A 17 -3.54 8.72 13.97
N CYS A 18 -3.86 8.26 15.18
CA CYS A 18 -2.93 7.57 16.06
C CYS A 18 -3.08 6.03 16.02
N ALA A 19 -4.05 5.50 15.29
CA ALA A 19 -4.26 4.06 15.18
C ALA A 19 -3.08 3.38 14.47
N MET A 20 -2.62 2.25 15.01
CA MET A 20 -1.49 1.52 14.45
C MET A 20 -1.85 0.85 13.14
N ASN A 21 -1.26 1.30 12.03
CA ASN A 21 -1.33 0.61 10.74
C ASN A 21 -0.23 -0.45 10.69
N GLN A 22 -0.56 -1.69 11.05
CA GLN A 22 0.40 -2.80 11.08
C GLN A 22 -0.01 -3.90 10.09
N LEU A 23 0.97 -4.47 9.40
CA LEU A 23 0.80 -5.64 8.53
C LEU A 23 1.04 -6.93 9.29
N SER A 24 2.02 -6.95 10.18
CA SER A 24 2.36 -8.09 11.02
C SER A 24 2.49 -7.67 12.48
N ASN A 25 2.36 -8.65 13.38
CA ASN A 25 2.65 -8.51 14.81
C ASN A 25 3.13 -9.85 15.38
N HIS A 26 3.33 -9.90 16.68
CA HIS A 26 3.85 -11.07 17.38
C HIS A 26 2.85 -12.23 17.56
N ASP A 27 1.57 -12.04 17.25
CA ASP A 27 0.52 -13.06 17.40
C ASP A 27 0.16 -13.75 16.08
N HIS A 28 0.29 -13.04 14.96
CA HIS A 28 -0.15 -13.53 13.65
C HIS A 28 0.99 -13.94 12.74
N SER A 29 0.71 -14.77 11.74
CA SER A 29 1.66 -15.04 10.66
C SER A 29 2.13 -13.74 10.01
N ARG A 30 3.41 -13.69 9.65
CA ARG A 30 3.98 -12.58 8.89
C ARG A 30 3.15 -12.27 7.64
N PHE A 31 2.96 -10.99 7.31
CA PHE A 31 2.14 -10.61 6.15
C PHE A 31 2.68 -11.25 4.86
N LEU A 32 4.00 -11.23 4.66
CA LEU A 32 4.61 -11.83 3.48
C LEU A 32 4.31 -13.34 3.39
N THR A 33 4.30 -14.07 4.51
CA THR A 33 3.86 -15.47 4.54
C THR A 33 2.39 -15.62 4.14
N ARG A 34 1.51 -14.72 4.62
CA ARG A 34 0.08 -14.79 4.28
C ARG A 34 -0.20 -14.62 2.79
N THR A 35 0.71 -14.01 2.03
CA THR A 35 0.58 -13.86 0.57
C THR A 35 0.65 -15.18 -0.19
N ASN A 36 1.13 -16.25 0.43
CA ASN A 36 1.19 -17.59 -0.18
C ASN A 36 -0.08 -18.41 0.01
N HIS A 37 -1.08 -17.87 0.75
CA HIS A 37 -2.37 -18.49 1.04
C HIS A 37 -2.30 -19.86 1.77
N LYS A 38 -1.14 -20.26 2.29
CA LYS A 38 -1.00 -21.47 3.10
C LYS A 38 -1.53 -21.22 4.50
N VAL A 39 -2.49 -22.03 4.92
CA VAL A 39 -3.07 -21.99 6.27
C VAL A 39 -2.51 -23.13 7.10
N GLY A 40 -1.98 -22.82 8.28
CA GLY A 40 -1.42 -23.84 9.20
C GLY A 40 -0.32 -23.27 10.09
N ARG A 41 0.38 -24.17 10.75
CA ARG A 41 1.49 -23.86 11.66
C ARG A 41 2.78 -24.54 11.19
N ALA A 42 3.92 -23.98 11.56
CA ALA A 42 5.23 -24.55 11.24
C ALA A 42 5.40 -26.01 11.72
N VAL A 43 4.79 -26.38 12.83
CA VAL A 43 4.82 -27.76 13.35
C VAL A 43 4.19 -28.77 12.38
N ASN A 44 3.19 -28.37 11.62
CA ASN A 44 2.47 -29.24 10.67
C ASN A 44 3.02 -29.15 9.24
N LEU A 45 3.47 -27.96 8.82
CA LEU A 45 3.84 -27.68 7.44
C LEU A 45 5.37 -27.63 7.22
N GLY A 46 6.14 -27.55 8.31
CA GLY A 46 7.56 -27.24 8.28
C GLY A 46 7.81 -25.72 8.14
N THR A 47 8.94 -25.29 8.69
CA THR A 47 9.30 -23.86 8.73
C THR A 47 9.57 -23.28 7.33
N GLN A 48 10.00 -24.09 6.37
CA GLN A 48 10.28 -23.69 4.98
C GLN A 48 9.02 -23.26 4.23
N ALA A 49 7.89 -23.93 4.50
CA ALA A 49 6.62 -23.63 3.85
C ALA A 49 6.14 -22.19 4.03
N ALA A 50 6.61 -21.50 5.08
CA ALA A 50 6.28 -20.09 5.33
C ALA A 50 6.79 -19.13 4.23
N SER A 51 7.86 -19.51 3.52
CA SER A 51 8.48 -18.71 2.46
C SER A 51 8.21 -19.21 1.04
N GLU A 52 7.54 -20.35 0.88
CA GLU A 52 7.22 -20.90 -0.43
C GLU A 52 6.00 -20.22 -1.04
N GLY A 53 6.11 -19.78 -2.30
CA GLY A 53 5.01 -19.18 -3.05
C GLY A 53 4.58 -17.79 -2.54
N ILE A 54 5.43 -17.10 -1.81
CA ILE A 54 5.18 -15.72 -1.35
C ILE A 54 5.09 -14.75 -2.54
N ASN A 55 4.25 -13.72 -2.40
CA ASN A 55 4.08 -12.68 -3.42
C ASN A 55 4.60 -11.33 -2.91
N ARG A 56 5.71 -10.87 -3.50
CA ARG A 56 6.32 -9.57 -3.17
C ARG A 56 5.55 -8.38 -3.74
N GLY A 57 4.76 -8.58 -4.80
CA GLY A 57 3.86 -7.56 -5.33
C GLY A 57 2.79 -7.21 -4.31
N VAL A 58 2.09 -8.22 -3.81
CA VAL A 58 1.08 -8.05 -2.74
C VAL A 58 1.68 -7.44 -1.47
N MET A 59 2.93 -7.80 -1.11
CA MET A 59 3.61 -7.15 0.01
C MET A 59 3.83 -5.66 -0.25
N LYS A 60 4.27 -5.26 -1.44
CA LYS A 60 4.48 -3.84 -1.78
C LYS A 60 3.16 -3.07 -1.81
N GLU A 61 2.09 -3.65 -2.35
CA GLU A 61 0.74 -3.07 -2.30
C GLU A 61 0.30 -2.79 -0.86
N ALA A 62 0.48 -3.77 0.03
CA ALA A 62 0.13 -3.63 1.43
C ALA A 62 0.96 -2.56 2.15
N VAL A 63 2.25 -2.44 1.85
CA VAL A 63 3.12 -1.38 2.38
C VAL A 63 2.70 -0.01 1.86
N ILE A 64 2.27 0.11 0.59
CA ILE A 64 1.68 1.35 0.06
C ILE A 64 0.45 1.73 0.88
N VAL A 65 -0.47 0.80 1.12
CA VAL A 65 -1.65 1.06 1.97
C VAL A 65 -1.20 1.46 3.37
N GLN A 66 -0.30 0.71 4.01
CA GLN A 66 0.18 0.98 5.36
C GLN A 66 0.72 2.41 5.50
N MET A 67 1.47 2.90 4.51
CA MET A 67 2.13 4.22 4.53
C MET A 67 1.24 5.36 4.05
N THR A 68 0.13 5.08 3.38
CA THR A 68 -0.75 6.11 2.83
C THR A 68 -2.14 6.14 3.47
N TRP A 69 -2.55 5.11 4.23
CA TRP A 69 -3.80 5.07 4.97
C TRP A 69 -3.75 5.95 6.23
N PRO A 70 -4.87 6.54 6.69
CA PRO A 70 -4.90 7.25 7.97
C PRO A 70 -4.44 6.37 9.13
N GLY A 71 -3.55 6.88 9.96
CA GLY A 71 -3.01 6.18 11.13
C GLY A 71 -1.50 6.33 11.25
N ALA A 72 -0.92 5.64 12.21
CA ALA A 72 0.51 5.58 12.48
C ALA A 72 1.11 4.31 11.86
N PRO A 73 1.86 4.39 10.73
CA PRO A 73 2.52 3.23 10.15
C PRO A 73 3.43 2.55 11.17
N THR A 74 3.20 1.28 11.42
CA THR A 74 3.91 0.50 12.43
C THR A 74 4.52 -0.75 11.81
N LEU A 75 5.84 -0.83 11.82
CA LEU A 75 6.58 -1.97 11.28
C LEU A 75 6.85 -3.01 12.39
N TYR A 76 6.53 -4.26 12.11
CA TYR A 76 7.04 -5.38 12.88
C TYR A 76 8.40 -5.77 12.30
N TYR A 77 9.43 -5.85 13.16
CA TYR A 77 10.81 -6.07 12.73
C TYR A 77 10.92 -7.21 11.71
N GLY A 78 11.74 -7.02 10.70
CA GLY A 78 12.00 -8.00 9.67
C GLY A 78 10.99 -8.07 8.53
N ASP A 79 9.82 -7.43 8.63
CA ASP A 79 8.88 -7.33 7.49
C ASP A 79 9.54 -6.59 6.33
N GLU A 80 10.29 -5.52 6.63
CA GLU A 80 11.08 -4.77 5.65
C GLU A 80 12.20 -5.60 5.01
N ALA A 81 12.67 -6.63 5.71
CA ALA A 81 13.76 -7.51 5.26
C ALA A 81 13.25 -8.79 4.58
N GLY A 82 11.93 -8.94 4.40
CA GLY A 82 11.33 -10.11 3.78
C GLY A 82 11.25 -11.34 4.71
N LEU A 83 11.25 -11.12 6.02
CA LEU A 83 11.15 -12.21 6.99
C LEU A 83 9.78 -12.88 6.91
N CYS A 84 9.79 -14.21 6.76
CA CYS A 84 8.60 -15.05 6.75
C CYS A 84 8.46 -15.81 8.05
N GLY A 85 7.24 -16.21 8.42
CA GLY A 85 6.94 -17.04 9.58
C GLY A 85 5.44 -17.23 9.72
N PHE A 86 5.02 -18.45 10.07
CA PHE A 86 3.64 -18.73 10.48
C PHE A 86 3.34 -18.07 11.82
N THR A 87 2.15 -18.30 12.37
CA THR A 87 1.74 -17.74 13.67
C THR A 87 2.71 -18.12 14.79
N ASP A 88 2.59 -17.44 15.93
CA ASP A 88 3.41 -17.65 17.11
C ASP A 88 3.69 -19.16 17.41
N PRO A 89 4.95 -19.55 17.69
CA PRO A 89 6.15 -18.73 17.86
C PRO A 89 6.95 -18.50 16.56
N ASP A 90 6.57 -19.06 15.42
CA ASP A 90 7.35 -19.07 14.18
C ASP A 90 7.50 -17.68 13.55
N ASN A 91 6.58 -16.75 13.79
CA ASN A 91 6.68 -15.35 13.36
C ASN A 91 7.77 -14.56 14.09
N ARG A 92 8.29 -15.06 15.21
CA ARG A 92 9.34 -14.41 16.04
C ARG A 92 10.75 -14.90 15.69
N ARG A 93 10.98 -15.33 14.46
CA ARG A 93 12.31 -15.70 13.97
C ARG A 93 13.29 -14.56 14.13
N THR A 94 14.58 -14.88 14.26
CA THR A 94 15.66 -13.89 14.29
C THR A 94 15.67 -13.08 13.01
N TYR A 95 16.11 -11.82 13.11
CA TYR A 95 16.30 -10.96 11.93
C TYR A 95 17.29 -11.63 10.96
N PRO A 96 17.04 -11.59 9.64
CA PRO A 96 17.82 -12.35 8.66
C PRO A 96 19.13 -11.64 8.28
N TRP A 97 20.01 -11.39 9.27
CA TRP A 97 21.28 -10.70 9.08
C TRP A 97 22.11 -11.30 7.95
N GLY A 98 22.51 -10.48 6.99
CA GLY A 98 23.28 -10.85 5.80
C GLY A 98 22.46 -11.57 4.71
N LYS A 99 21.14 -11.78 4.92
CA LYS A 99 20.22 -12.43 3.97
C LYS A 99 18.95 -11.59 3.74
N GLU A 100 19.03 -10.30 4.06
CA GLU A 100 17.92 -9.38 3.94
C GLU A 100 17.48 -9.22 2.47
N ASP A 101 16.18 -9.09 2.23
CA ASP A 101 15.67 -8.63 0.94
C ASP A 101 15.96 -7.13 0.80
N LYS A 102 17.09 -6.82 0.19
CA LYS A 102 17.58 -5.43 0.04
C LYS A 102 16.66 -4.56 -0.81
N MET A 103 15.87 -5.17 -1.72
CA MET A 103 14.90 -4.43 -2.52
C MET A 103 13.72 -4.01 -1.64
N LEU A 104 13.18 -4.91 -0.80
CA LEU A 104 12.12 -4.56 0.14
C LEU A 104 12.58 -3.52 1.17
N ILE A 105 13.81 -3.59 1.69
CA ILE A 105 14.36 -2.56 2.58
C ILE A 105 14.36 -1.20 1.90
N ARG A 106 14.85 -1.11 0.66
CA ARG A 106 14.86 0.16 -0.09
C ARG A 106 13.44 0.66 -0.32
N PHE A 107 12.53 -0.22 -0.71
CA PHE A 107 11.12 0.11 -0.94
C PHE A 107 10.47 0.68 0.34
N HIS A 108 10.64 0.03 1.50
CA HIS A 108 10.13 0.55 2.77
C HIS A 108 10.72 1.91 3.12
N ARG A 109 12.03 2.10 2.93
CA ARG A 109 12.71 3.39 3.16
C ARG A 109 12.12 4.49 2.29
N ASP A 110 11.89 4.21 1.00
CA ASP A 110 11.30 5.18 0.07
C ASP A 110 9.84 5.48 0.43
N MET A 111 9.05 4.48 0.82
CA MET A 111 7.67 4.67 1.27
C MET A 111 7.59 5.46 2.59
N ILE A 112 8.48 5.21 3.54
CA ILE A 112 8.60 6.00 4.78
C ILE A 112 8.92 7.45 4.45
N ARG A 113 9.84 7.70 3.52
CA ARG A 113 10.16 9.04 3.05
C ARG A 113 8.95 9.74 2.44
N ILE A 114 8.24 9.07 1.51
CA ILE A 114 7.00 9.58 0.91
C ILE A 114 5.97 9.94 2.00
N HIS A 115 5.76 9.07 2.98
CA HIS A 115 4.85 9.33 4.09
C HIS A 115 5.23 10.59 4.87
N ARG A 116 6.51 10.72 5.24
CA ARG A 116 7.00 11.82 6.09
C ARG A 116 7.08 13.17 5.38
N GLU A 117 7.37 13.17 4.09
CA GLU A 117 7.51 14.40 3.28
C GLU A 117 6.16 14.95 2.81
N ASN A 118 5.06 14.20 2.96
CA ASN A 118 3.75 14.59 2.48
C ASN A 118 2.70 14.63 3.60
N PRO A 119 2.45 15.81 4.21
CA PRO A 119 1.51 15.99 5.32
C PRO A 119 0.10 15.42 5.06
N ALA A 120 -0.34 15.34 3.80
CA ALA A 120 -1.62 14.72 3.47
C ALA A 120 -1.68 13.24 3.86
N PHE A 121 -0.57 12.51 3.93
CA PHE A 121 -0.55 11.13 4.42
C PHE A 121 -0.60 11.04 5.95
N CYS A 122 -0.10 12.06 6.65
CA CYS A 122 -0.10 12.12 8.12
C CYS A 122 -1.47 12.52 8.67
N THR A 123 -2.00 13.67 8.23
CA THR A 123 -3.19 14.30 8.82
C THR A 123 -4.30 14.60 7.82
N GLY A 124 -4.09 14.33 6.52
CA GLY A 124 -5.07 14.61 5.49
C GLY A 124 -6.28 13.69 5.55
N SER A 125 -7.33 14.10 4.85
CA SER A 125 -8.56 13.34 4.67
C SER A 125 -8.34 12.14 3.74
N VAL A 126 -9.22 11.16 3.83
CA VAL A 126 -9.28 9.99 2.93
C VAL A 126 -10.67 9.89 2.32
N LYS A 127 -10.74 9.49 1.06
CA LYS A 127 -12.00 9.16 0.40
C LYS A 127 -11.77 8.04 -0.63
N PHE A 128 -12.67 7.07 -0.65
CA PHE A 128 -12.69 6.07 -1.73
C PHE A 128 -13.18 6.71 -3.03
N LEU A 129 -12.52 6.36 -4.12
CA LEU A 129 -12.86 6.82 -5.49
C LEU A 129 -13.45 5.69 -6.32
N HIS A 130 -12.86 4.50 -6.24
CA HIS A 130 -13.32 3.31 -6.94
C HIS A 130 -12.89 2.05 -6.17
N GLY A 131 -13.69 1.02 -6.23
CA GLY A 131 -13.38 -0.27 -5.68
C GLY A 131 -14.21 -1.36 -6.33
N ASP A 132 -13.54 -2.37 -6.83
CA ASP A 132 -14.13 -3.66 -7.13
C ASP A 132 -13.47 -4.74 -6.26
N ARG A 133 -13.65 -6.01 -6.61
CA ARG A 133 -13.10 -7.12 -5.82
C ARG A 133 -11.58 -7.06 -5.66
N ASN A 134 -10.84 -6.60 -6.69
CA ASN A 134 -9.38 -6.65 -6.78
C ASN A 134 -8.74 -5.29 -7.07
N ILE A 135 -9.53 -4.27 -7.36
CA ILE A 135 -9.05 -2.89 -7.55
C ILE A 135 -9.44 -2.06 -6.33
N LEU A 136 -8.46 -1.40 -5.75
CA LEU A 136 -8.67 -0.43 -4.69
C LEU A 136 -8.17 0.93 -5.15
N CYS A 137 -9.06 1.92 -5.15
CA CYS A 137 -8.67 3.30 -5.43
C CYS A 137 -9.22 4.24 -4.38
N TYR A 138 -8.33 5.06 -3.82
CA TYR A 138 -8.69 6.09 -2.86
C TYR A 138 -7.79 7.31 -3.02
N THR A 139 -8.26 8.43 -2.48
CA THR A 139 -7.49 9.67 -2.40
C THR A 139 -7.10 9.99 -0.97
N ARG A 140 -5.92 10.60 -0.81
CA ARG A 140 -5.49 11.30 0.40
C ARG A 140 -5.27 12.76 0.05
N PHE A 141 -5.84 13.66 0.83
CA PHE A 141 -5.77 15.07 0.48
C PHE A 141 -5.81 15.99 1.70
N ASN A 142 -5.22 17.14 1.54
CA ASN A 142 -5.38 18.33 2.36
C ASN A 142 -5.59 19.56 1.45
N ARG A 143 -5.41 20.77 1.96
CA ARG A 143 -5.59 21.99 1.15
C ARG A 143 -4.55 22.18 0.05
N GLU A 144 -3.36 21.60 0.23
CA GLU A 144 -2.18 21.85 -0.61
C GLU A 144 -1.82 20.64 -1.49
N GLN A 145 -2.19 19.45 -1.06
CA GLN A 145 -1.76 18.20 -1.69
C GLN A 145 -2.96 17.29 -1.93
N GLN A 146 -3.02 16.70 -3.12
CA GLN A 146 -3.98 15.66 -3.47
C GLN A 146 -3.21 14.47 -4.03
N PHE A 147 -3.48 13.29 -3.51
CA PHE A 147 -2.91 12.03 -3.95
C PHE A 147 -4.00 11.06 -4.36
N ILE A 148 -3.78 10.35 -5.45
CA ILE A 148 -4.63 9.26 -5.90
C ILE A 148 -3.79 7.99 -5.83
N ILE A 149 -4.27 7.01 -5.08
CA ILE A 149 -3.63 5.71 -4.89
C ILE A 149 -4.50 4.67 -5.59
N VAL A 150 -3.92 3.94 -6.54
CA VAL A 150 -4.62 2.87 -7.27
C VAL A 150 -3.83 1.58 -7.15
N ILE A 151 -4.50 0.51 -6.75
CA ILE A 151 -3.92 -0.81 -6.50
C ILE A 151 -4.67 -1.84 -7.34
N ASN A 152 -3.93 -2.65 -8.05
CA ASN A 152 -4.42 -3.84 -8.75
C ASN A 152 -3.91 -5.10 -8.06
N ASN A 153 -4.70 -5.66 -7.14
CA ASN A 153 -4.42 -6.94 -6.47
C ASN A 153 -4.97 -8.15 -7.26
N ASP A 154 -5.09 -8.00 -8.58
CA ASP A 154 -5.50 -9.10 -9.46
C ASP A 154 -4.27 -9.84 -10.03
N GLY A 155 -4.42 -11.11 -10.32
CA GLY A 155 -3.42 -11.90 -11.06
C GLY A 155 -3.30 -11.54 -12.53
N TYR A 156 -4.01 -10.52 -13.01
CA TYR A 156 -4.06 -10.09 -14.41
C TYR A 156 -3.86 -8.59 -14.53
N THR A 157 -3.42 -8.16 -15.73
CA THR A 157 -3.42 -6.74 -16.10
C THR A 157 -4.85 -6.22 -16.17
N ARG A 158 -5.09 -5.05 -15.56
CA ARG A 158 -6.39 -4.38 -15.54
C ARG A 158 -6.31 -3.02 -16.21
N ASN A 159 -7.29 -2.73 -17.06
CA ASN A 159 -7.57 -1.37 -17.51
C ASN A 159 -8.61 -0.79 -16.56
N VAL A 160 -8.29 0.31 -15.92
CA VAL A 160 -9.11 0.94 -14.89
C VAL A 160 -9.38 2.39 -15.29
N GLU A 161 -10.65 2.76 -15.28
CA GLU A 161 -11.07 4.14 -15.39
C GLU A 161 -11.63 4.60 -14.04
N VAL A 162 -11.05 5.64 -13.48
CA VAL A 162 -11.38 6.16 -12.15
C VAL A 162 -11.95 7.56 -12.25
N GLY A 163 -13.15 7.78 -11.72
CA GLY A 163 -13.70 9.11 -11.50
C GLY A 163 -12.98 9.82 -10.36
N VAL A 164 -12.24 10.89 -10.67
CA VAL A 164 -11.38 11.59 -9.70
C VAL A 164 -12.00 12.89 -9.14
N CYS A 165 -13.25 13.20 -9.44
CA CYS A 165 -13.96 14.37 -8.85
C CYS A 165 -13.87 14.41 -7.31
N GLY A 166 -13.91 13.22 -6.68
CA GLY A 166 -13.83 13.08 -5.22
C GLY A 166 -12.46 13.36 -4.63
N ALA A 167 -11.43 13.48 -5.45
CA ALA A 167 -10.05 13.73 -5.00
C ALA A 167 -9.72 15.22 -4.82
N GLY A 168 -10.62 16.12 -5.22
CA GLY A 168 -10.38 17.55 -5.15
C GLY A 168 -9.44 18.07 -6.25
N VAL A 169 -9.21 17.30 -7.32
CA VAL A 169 -8.42 17.69 -8.47
C VAL A 169 -9.30 18.34 -9.55
N PRO A 170 -8.75 19.22 -10.43
CA PRO A 170 -9.47 19.80 -11.55
C PRO A 170 -10.02 18.73 -12.51
N LYS A 171 -11.08 19.09 -13.28
CA LYS A 171 -11.69 18.20 -14.29
C LYS A 171 -10.72 17.82 -15.42
N ALA A 172 -9.74 18.66 -15.67
CA ALA A 172 -8.62 18.41 -16.58
C ALA A 172 -7.34 18.89 -15.87
N CYS A 173 -6.43 17.99 -15.62
CA CYS A 173 -5.16 18.31 -14.98
C CYS A 173 -4.11 17.21 -15.24
N LYS A 174 -2.88 17.49 -14.83
CA LYS A 174 -1.79 16.52 -14.85
C LYS A 174 -1.58 15.94 -13.45
N LEU A 175 -1.38 14.64 -13.40
CA LEU A 175 -0.96 13.95 -12.20
C LEU A 175 0.45 13.39 -12.39
N THR A 176 1.31 13.55 -11.40
CA THR A 176 2.69 13.04 -11.45
C THR A 176 2.81 11.79 -10.59
N GLN A 177 3.31 10.71 -11.18
CA GLN A 177 3.70 9.51 -10.45
C GLN A 177 4.82 9.84 -9.46
N ILE A 178 4.65 9.44 -8.22
CA ILE A 178 5.71 9.51 -7.19
C ILE A 178 6.16 8.14 -6.71
N MET A 179 5.34 7.11 -6.95
CA MET A 179 5.66 5.71 -6.70
C MET A 179 4.86 4.83 -7.67
N TYR A 180 5.52 3.83 -8.22
CA TYR A 180 4.91 2.76 -8.98
C TYR A 180 5.55 1.44 -8.56
N SER A 181 4.76 0.41 -8.27
CA SER A 181 5.25 -0.91 -7.89
C SER A 181 4.63 -2.00 -8.73
N THR A 182 5.39 -3.05 -9.01
CA THR A 182 4.96 -4.29 -9.66
C THR A 182 5.39 -5.49 -8.81
N GLU A 183 5.07 -6.70 -9.26
CA GLU A 183 5.51 -7.93 -8.59
C GLU A 183 7.05 -8.00 -8.49
N GLU A 184 7.77 -7.60 -9.55
CA GLU A 184 9.22 -7.74 -9.64
C GLU A 184 9.98 -6.54 -9.09
N ASN A 185 9.46 -5.32 -9.30
CA ASN A 185 10.23 -4.11 -9.07
C ASN A 185 9.38 -2.93 -8.57
N TYR A 186 10.00 -1.77 -8.40
CA TYR A 186 9.32 -0.49 -8.19
C TYR A 186 10.11 0.66 -8.81
N SER A 187 9.46 1.80 -9.02
CA SER A 187 10.06 2.99 -9.58
C SER A 187 9.51 4.24 -8.90
N MET A 188 10.39 5.22 -8.67
CA MET A 188 10.05 6.58 -8.26
C MET A 188 10.26 7.59 -9.41
N ALA A 189 10.55 7.10 -10.61
CA ALA A 189 10.67 7.97 -11.77
C ALA A 189 9.35 8.70 -12.03
N PRO A 190 9.36 10.02 -12.21
CA PRO A 190 8.15 10.76 -12.51
C PRO A 190 7.59 10.38 -13.88
N VAL A 191 6.32 10.05 -13.92
CA VAL A 191 5.54 9.82 -15.14
C VAL A 191 4.29 10.67 -15.03
N THR A 192 3.92 11.36 -16.11
CA THR A 192 2.76 12.22 -16.14
C THR A 192 1.55 11.46 -16.68
N TYR A 193 0.43 11.56 -15.97
CA TYR A 193 -0.87 11.04 -16.35
C TYR A 193 -1.85 12.19 -16.57
N GLN A 194 -2.69 12.09 -17.57
CA GLN A 194 -3.71 13.10 -17.87
C GLN A 194 -5.04 12.72 -17.21
N VAL A 195 -5.68 13.71 -16.61
CA VAL A 195 -7.10 13.63 -16.22
C VAL A 195 -7.92 14.38 -17.27
N GLU A 196 -8.90 13.73 -17.84
CA GLU A 196 -9.78 14.31 -18.83
C GLU A 196 -11.24 14.11 -18.40
N GLY A 197 -12.03 15.18 -18.42
CA GLY A 197 -13.44 15.12 -18.02
C GLY A 197 -13.68 14.60 -16.60
N SER A 198 -12.70 14.72 -15.70
CA SER A 198 -12.68 14.15 -14.34
C SER A 198 -12.44 12.64 -14.30
N TYR A 199 -11.93 12.04 -15.35
CA TYR A 199 -11.58 10.62 -15.38
C TYR A 199 -10.09 10.43 -15.59
N LEU A 200 -9.54 9.43 -14.88
CA LEU A 200 -8.17 8.94 -14.99
C LEU A 200 -8.21 7.53 -15.53
N SER A 201 -7.56 7.29 -16.67
CA SER A 201 -7.43 5.95 -17.26
C SER A 201 -6.04 5.39 -17.02
N LEU A 202 -5.95 4.17 -16.52
CA LEU A 202 -4.72 3.46 -16.18
C LEU A 202 -4.73 2.04 -16.70
N THR A 203 -3.57 1.57 -17.14
CA THR A 203 -3.30 0.14 -17.35
C THR A 203 -2.34 -0.32 -16.26
N LEU A 204 -2.81 -1.18 -15.37
CA LEU A 204 -2.06 -1.69 -14.23
C LEU A 204 -1.77 -3.18 -14.42
N PRO A 205 -0.51 -3.61 -14.47
CA PRO A 205 -0.13 -5.01 -14.44
C PRO A 205 -0.68 -5.73 -13.20
N LYS A 206 -0.62 -7.06 -13.20
CA LYS A 206 -0.94 -7.86 -12.01
C LYS A 206 -0.09 -7.41 -10.81
N TYR A 207 -0.68 -7.44 -9.64
CA TYR A 207 -0.02 -7.15 -8.36
C TYR A 207 0.80 -5.86 -8.41
N SER A 208 0.16 -4.77 -8.84
CA SER A 208 0.80 -3.47 -9.00
C SER A 208 0.04 -2.34 -8.34
N ALA A 209 0.75 -1.27 -8.01
CA ALA A 209 0.15 -0.08 -7.44
C ALA A 209 0.85 1.18 -7.93
N VAL A 210 0.11 2.29 -7.94
CA VAL A 210 0.63 3.61 -8.28
C VAL A 210 0.16 4.65 -7.27
N ILE A 211 1.05 5.58 -6.92
CA ILE A 211 0.73 6.80 -6.17
C ILE A 211 0.95 7.97 -7.11
N LEU A 212 -0.13 8.69 -7.40
CA LEU A 212 -0.14 9.89 -8.24
C LEU A 212 -0.36 11.12 -7.37
N ARG A 213 0.35 12.19 -7.67
CA ARG A 213 0.27 13.47 -6.98
C ARG A 213 -0.22 14.56 -7.92
N HIS A 214 -1.15 15.37 -7.45
CA HIS A 214 -1.48 16.68 -8.00
C HIS A 214 -0.88 17.76 -7.13
N LEU A 215 -0.21 18.74 -7.72
CA LEU A 215 0.26 19.95 -7.05
C LEU A 215 -0.61 21.13 -7.48
N THR A 216 -1.21 21.81 -6.53
CA THR A 216 -1.96 23.04 -6.81
C THR A 216 -0.97 24.13 -7.30
N GLY A 217 -1.18 24.60 -8.53
CA GLY A 217 -0.35 25.64 -9.15
C GLY A 217 0.60 25.17 -10.25
N GLU A 218 0.57 23.91 -10.65
CA GLU A 218 1.36 23.36 -11.78
C GLU A 218 0.48 23.10 -13.04
N ASP A 219 -0.69 23.70 -13.16
CA ASP A 219 -1.59 23.58 -14.33
C ASP A 219 -1.16 24.49 -15.51
#